data_94251d1962b264c367342cdcfc96304a
#
_entry.id   94251d1962b264c367342cdcfc96304a
#
_cell.length_a   1.000
_cell.length_b   1.000
_cell.length_c   1.000
_cell.angle_alpha   90.00
_cell.angle_beta   90.00
_cell.angle_gamma   90.00
#
_symmetry.space_group_name_H-M   'P 1'
#
loop_
_entity.id
_entity.type
_entity.pdbx_description
1 polymer ?
#
loop_
_entity_poly.entity_id
_entity_poly.type
_entity_poly.pdbx_seq_one_letter_code
_entity_poly.pdbx_strand_id
1 'polypeptide(L)'
;MITARTNTGEVPLTAAARKITLPPGGISQLAEIRLRTGRCACAVRLDGKMVRCSAPFTQEDITECFLELCRNSVHSFAREISEGYITLPGGHRVGFCGTAAGHDGKFSTLRDVSSLNIRFAREVPGCARELYDRAFQDGLCSLIVAGKPLSGK
;
A
#
# COMPACT_ATOMS: atom_id res chain seq x y z
N MET A 1 -8.38 -3.57 17.88
CA MET A 1 -7.45 -3.34 16.75
C MET A 1 -8.22 -3.72 15.49
N ILE A 2 -8.56 -2.74 14.65
CA ILE A 2 -9.23 -3.02 13.37
C ILE A 2 -8.11 -3.27 12.36
N THR A 3 -7.85 -4.52 12.08
CA THR A 3 -6.90 -4.94 11.06
C THR A 3 -7.69 -5.25 9.79
N ALA A 4 -7.27 -4.68 8.71
CA ALA A 4 -7.85 -5.00 7.42
C ALA A 4 -7.21 -6.28 6.89
N ARG A 5 -7.96 -7.36 6.84
CA ARG A 5 -7.50 -8.63 6.30
C ARG A 5 -7.67 -8.66 4.78
N THR A 6 -6.60 -9.01 4.10
CA THR A 6 -6.60 -9.39 2.69
C THR A 6 -6.24 -10.87 2.60
N ASN A 7 -6.42 -11.51 1.45
CA ASN A 7 -5.97 -12.89 1.23
C ASN A 7 -4.45 -13.06 1.37
N THR A 8 -3.70 -11.95 1.35
CA THR A 8 -2.22 -11.92 1.37
C THR A 8 -1.65 -11.42 2.71
N GLY A 9 -2.48 -10.92 3.64
CA GLY A 9 -1.99 -10.44 4.94
C GLY A 9 -2.88 -9.39 5.60
N GLU A 10 -2.41 -8.88 6.73
CA GLU A 10 -3.09 -7.86 7.51
C GLU A 10 -2.43 -6.50 7.33
N VAL A 11 -3.23 -5.48 7.04
CA VAL A 11 -2.78 -4.08 6.99
C VAL A 11 -3.33 -3.36 8.20
N PRO A 12 -2.47 -2.81 9.08
CA PRO A 12 -2.93 -2.03 10.22
C PRO A 12 -3.50 -0.69 9.74
N LEU A 13 -4.78 -0.52 9.86
CA LEU A 13 -5.52 0.68 9.44
C LEU A 13 -6.49 1.17 10.51
N THR A 14 -6.15 0.99 11.80
CA THR A 14 -7.06 1.30 12.90
C THR A 14 -7.46 2.78 12.90
N ALA A 15 -6.51 3.68 12.74
CA ALA A 15 -6.78 5.11 12.69
C ALA A 15 -7.57 5.49 11.43
N ALA A 16 -7.20 4.97 10.27
CA ALA A 16 -7.91 5.22 9.02
C ALA A 16 -9.33 4.63 9.04
N ALA A 17 -9.52 3.45 9.62
CA ALA A 17 -10.81 2.75 9.64
C ALA A 17 -11.89 3.51 10.41
N ARG A 18 -11.53 4.40 11.34
CA ARG A 18 -12.49 5.26 12.06
C ARG A 18 -13.22 6.24 11.14
N LYS A 19 -12.60 6.62 10.02
CA LYS A 19 -13.11 7.64 9.08
C LYS A 19 -13.42 7.10 7.70
N ILE A 20 -13.07 5.84 7.40
CA ILE A 20 -13.29 5.23 6.09
C ILE A 20 -14.49 4.29 6.17
N THR A 21 -15.52 4.56 5.40
CA THR A 21 -16.59 3.62 5.15
C THR A 21 -16.14 2.64 4.08
N LEU A 22 -15.87 1.41 4.47
CA LEU A 22 -15.48 0.36 3.52
C LEU A 22 -16.71 -0.10 2.70
N PRO A 23 -16.51 -0.44 1.42
CA PRO A 23 -17.57 -1.03 0.62
C PRO A 23 -17.96 -2.41 1.14
N PRO A 24 -19.14 -2.94 0.75
CA PRO A 24 -19.47 -4.35 0.97
C PRO A 24 -18.33 -5.25 0.44
N GLY A 25 -17.90 -6.21 1.26
CA GLY A 25 -16.71 -7.03 0.98
C GLY A 25 -15.40 -6.45 1.52
N GLY A 26 -15.45 -5.27 2.15
CA GLY A 26 -14.30 -4.70 2.85
C GLY A 26 -13.11 -4.37 1.94
N ILE A 27 -11.92 -4.48 2.50
CA ILE A 27 -10.64 -4.18 1.81
C ILE A 27 -10.36 -5.15 0.66
N SER A 28 -10.90 -6.37 0.70
CA SER A 28 -10.72 -7.31 -0.40
C SER A 28 -11.24 -6.79 -1.76
N GLN A 29 -12.11 -5.80 -1.75
CA GLN A 29 -12.64 -5.14 -2.95
C GLN A 29 -11.87 -3.89 -3.37
N LEU A 30 -10.84 -3.50 -2.60
CA LEU A 30 -10.08 -2.28 -2.87
C LEU A 30 -8.75 -2.57 -3.56
N ALA A 31 -8.40 -1.75 -4.55
CA ALA A 31 -7.09 -1.72 -5.17
C ALA A 31 -6.12 -0.84 -4.36
N GLU A 32 -6.63 0.31 -3.89
CA GLU A 32 -5.83 1.24 -3.10
C GLU A 32 -6.70 2.17 -2.23
N ILE A 33 -6.08 2.76 -1.21
CA ILE A 33 -6.62 3.84 -0.41
C ILE A 33 -5.65 5.02 -0.46
N ARG A 34 -6.18 6.20 -0.74
CA ARG A 34 -5.43 7.47 -0.76
C ARG A 34 -5.90 8.35 0.39
N LEU A 35 -4.98 8.69 1.27
CA LEU A 35 -5.18 9.59 2.40
C LEU A 35 -4.38 10.87 2.16
N ARG A 36 -4.96 12.03 2.46
CA ARG A 36 -4.30 13.34 2.33
C ARG A 36 -4.83 14.28 3.40
N THR A 37 -3.94 15.03 4.00
CA THR A 37 -4.29 16.08 4.97
C THR A 37 -5.28 17.07 4.34
N GLY A 38 -6.34 17.42 5.06
CA GLY A 38 -7.38 18.33 4.63
C GLY A 38 -8.33 17.78 3.55
N ARG A 39 -8.25 16.49 3.22
CA ARG A 39 -9.07 15.84 2.19
C ARG A 39 -9.77 14.60 2.72
N CYS A 40 -10.95 14.32 2.17
CA CYS A 40 -11.59 13.03 2.39
C CYS A 40 -10.75 11.90 1.80
N ALA A 41 -10.67 10.78 2.48
CA ALA A 41 -10.03 9.59 1.92
C ALA A 41 -10.72 9.18 0.61
N CYS A 42 -9.92 8.67 -0.31
CA CYS A 42 -10.40 8.11 -1.56
C CYS A 42 -9.99 6.63 -1.62
N ALA A 43 -10.97 5.74 -1.61
CA ALA A 43 -10.77 4.32 -1.84
C ALA A 43 -11.06 4.00 -3.30
N VAL A 44 -10.12 3.33 -3.97
CA VAL A 44 -10.28 2.87 -5.34
C VAL A 44 -10.59 1.38 -5.31
N ARG A 45 -11.71 1.01 -5.90
CA ARG A 45 -12.15 -0.37 -6.03
C ARG A 45 -11.44 -1.07 -7.19
N LEU A 46 -11.55 -2.39 -7.22
CA LEU A 46 -11.02 -3.21 -8.31
C LEU A 46 -11.65 -2.93 -9.67
N ASP A 47 -12.93 -2.54 -9.67
CA ASP A 47 -13.66 -2.15 -10.87
C ASP A 47 -13.30 -0.72 -11.34
N GLY A 48 -12.31 -0.08 -10.70
CA GLY A 48 -11.88 1.30 -10.99
C GLY A 48 -12.76 2.38 -10.38
N LYS A 49 -13.88 2.04 -9.76
CA LYS A 49 -14.76 3.02 -9.11
C LYS A 49 -14.11 3.59 -7.86
N MET A 50 -14.29 4.88 -7.66
CA MET A 50 -13.81 5.59 -6.48
C MET A 50 -14.93 5.80 -5.47
N VAL A 51 -14.64 5.50 -4.21
CA VAL A 51 -15.50 5.79 -3.06
C VAL A 51 -14.78 6.83 -2.22
N ARG A 52 -15.44 7.93 -1.91
CA ARG A 52 -14.93 8.97 -1.01
C ARG A 52 -15.58 8.83 0.35
N CYS A 53 -14.79 9.03 1.39
CA CYS A 53 -15.27 9.07 2.76
C CYS A 53 -15.88 10.42 3.10
N SER A 54 -16.73 10.46 4.11
CA SER A 54 -17.53 11.62 4.48
C SER A 54 -16.76 12.73 5.22
N ALA A 55 -15.63 12.39 5.87
CA ALA A 55 -14.88 13.34 6.68
C ALA A 55 -13.43 13.52 6.20
N PRO A 56 -12.90 14.75 6.21
CA PRO A 56 -11.49 14.98 5.86
C PRO A 56 -10.55 14.44 6.95
N PHE A 57 -9.36 14.04 6.53
CA PHE A 57 -8.28 13.61 7.40
C PHE A 57 -7.50 14.83 7.90
N THR A 58 -7.24 14.90 9.19
CA THR A 58 -6.34 15.90 9.78
C THR A 58 -4.88 15.48 9.61
N GLN A 59 -3.96 16.37 9.97
CA GLN A 59 -2.52 16.03 9.99
C GLN A 59 -2.23 14.94 11.03
N GLU A 60 -2.90 15.00 12.18
CA GLU A 60 -2.79 14.01 13.25
C GLU A 60 -3.26 12.62 12.78
N ASP A 61 -4.39 12.55 12.07
CA ASP A 61 -4.90 11.30 11.50
C ASP A 61 -3.86 10.65 10.56
N ILE A 62 -3.24 11.45 9.68
CA ILE A 62 -2.22 10.95 8.74
C ILE A 62 -0.98 10.48 9.49
N THR A 63 -0.56 11.22 10.50
CA THR A 63 0.60 10.87 11.35
C THR A 63 0.33 9.57 12.11
N GLU A 64 -0.85 9.43 12.72
CA GLU A 64 -1.24 8.22 13.44
C GLU A 64 -1.26 7.02 12.48
N CYS A 65 -1.86 7.15 11.29
CA CYS A 65 -1.85 6.10 10.27
C CYS A 65 -0.42 5.72 9.86
N PHE A 66 0.46 6.68 9.64
CA PHE A 66 1.85 6.41 9.25
C PHE A 66 2.61 5.66 10.35
N LEU A 67 2.47 6.08 11.61
CA LEU A 67 3.09 5.38 12.74
C LEU A 67 2.57 3.95 12.90
N GLU A 68 1.27 3.72 12.76
CA GLU A 68 0.69 2.36 12.77
C GLU A 68 1.29 1.48 11.67
N LEU A 69 1.41 2.01 10.45
CA LEU A 69 1.99 1.29 9.30
C LEU A 69 3.46 0.95 9.53
N CYS A 70 4.20 1.83 10.22
CA CYS A 70 5.57 1.58 10.67
C CYS A 70 5.65 0.76 11.98
N ARG A 71 4.52 0.22 12.47
CA ARG A 71 4.47 -0.52 13.75
C ARG A 71 5.08 0.26 14.91
N ASN A 72 4.88 1.56 14.95
CA ASN A 72 5.47 2.51 15.90
C ASN A 72 7.01 2.51 15.96
N SER A 73 7.67 1.99 14.93
CA SER A 73 9.13 1.93 14.83
C SER A 73 9.62 2.48 13.49
N VAL A 74 9.55 3.80 13.33
CA VAL A 74 9.96 4.51 12.10
C VAL A 74 11.42 4.24 11.76
N HIS A 75 12.29 4.10 12.75
CA HIS A 75 13.70 3.81 12.54
C HIS A 75 13.96 2.46 11.85
N SER A 76 13.11 1.47 12.11
CA SER A 76 13.21 0.16 11.45
C SER A 76 12.94 0.21 9.95
N PHE A 77 12.30 1.27 9.48
CA PHE A 77 11.96 1.51 8.07
C PHE A 77 12.77 2.66 7.45
N ALA A 78 13.88 3.08 8.08
CA ALA A 78 14.63 4.27 7.64
C ALA A 78 15.09 4.17 6.17
N ARG A 79 15.47 2.98 5.72
CA ARG A 79 15.88 2.75 4.32
C ARG A 79 14.68 2.88 3.38
N GLU A 80 13.60 2.18 3.65
CA GLU A 80 12.38 2.22 2.84
C GLU A 80 11.78 3.63 2.82
N ILE A 81 11.86 4.33 3.94
CA ILE A 81 11.41 5.72 4.02
C ILE A 81 12.26 6.61 3.10
N SER A 82 13.55 6.36 2.99
CA SER A 82 14.40 7.09 2.03
C SER A 82 14.06 6.80 0.57
N GLU A 83 13.49 5.63 0.29
CA GLU A 83 13.02 5.22 -1.03
C GLU A 83 11.58 5.72 -1.34
N GLY A 84 10.91 6.33 -0.36
CA GLY A 84 9.55 6.92 -0.50
C GLY A 84 8.41 5.94 -0.37
N TYR A 85 8.66 4.70 0.04
CA TYR A 85 7.62 3.71 0.30
C TYR A 85 8.08 2.65 1.29
N ILE A 86 7.12 1.99 1.94
CA ILE A 86 7.34 0.80 2.75
C ILE A 86 6.54 -0.38 2.19
N THR A 87 7.05 -1.58 2.40
CA THR A 87 6.35 -2.81 2.05
C THR A 87 5.89 -3.51 3.33
N LEU A 88 4.58 -3.75 3.41
CA LEU A 88 3.97 -4.44 4.53
C LEU A 88 3.90 -5.95 4.27
N PRO A 89 3.69 -6.77 5.32
CA PRO A 89 3.44 -8.19 5.17
C PRO A 89 2.33 -8.46 4.15
N GLY A 90 2.49 -9.49 3.33
CA GLY A 90 1.58 -9.78 2.23
C GLY A 90 1.89 -9.00 0.94
N GLY A 91 2.98 -8.22 0.90
CA GLY A 91 3.41 -7.50 -0.30
C GLY A 91 2.66 -6.19 -0.56
N HIS A 92 1.85 -5.72 0.41
CA HIS A 92 1.17 -4.44 0.30
C HIS A 92 2.19 -3.30 0.31
N ARG A 93 1.98 -2.28 -0.51
CA ARG A 93 2.89 -1.13 -0.63
C ARG A 93 2.23 0.14 -0.14
N VAL A 94 2.96 0.91 0.66
CA VAL A 94 2.53 2.22 1.14
C VAL A 94 3.53 3.26 0.67
N GLY A 95 3.15 4.08 -0.28
CA GLY A 95 3.86 5.30 -0.66
C GLY A 95 3.40 6.46 0.23
N PHE A 96 4.29 7.38 0.50
CA PHE A 96 4.00 8.54 1.33
C PHE A 96 4.73 9.78 0.83
N CYS A 97 4.17 10.95 1.14
CA CYS A 97 4.80 12.24 0.91
C CYS A 97 4.77 13.05 2.20
N GLY A 98 5.77 13.89 2.36
CA GLY A 98 5.93 14.79 3.51
C GLY A 98 7.09 15.73 3.25
N THR A 99 7.54 16.40 4.30
CA THR A 99 8.70 17.30 4.24
C THR A 99 9.98 16.50 4.42
N ALA A 100 10.84 16.50 3.41
CA ALA A 100 12.15 15.89 3.52
C ALA A 100 13.02 16.68 4.52
N ALA A 101 13.65 15.98 5.45
CA ALA A 101 14.64 16.54 6.36
C ALA A 101 15.97 15.84 6.17
N GLY A 102 17.05 16.63 6.16
CA GLY A 102 18.40 16.11 5.97
C GLY A 102 19.45 17.15 6.30
N HIS A 103 20.70 16.75 6.23
CA HIS A 103 21.87 17.61 6.43
C HIS A 103 22.83 17.43 5.27
N ASP A 104 23.50 18.52 4.84
CA ASP A 104 24.49 18.55 3.75
C ASP A 104 23.98 17.95 2.42
N GLY A 105 22.70 18.23 2.07
CA GLY A 105 22.08 17.73 0.84
C GLY A 105 21.75 16.24 0.85
N LYS A 106 21.98 15.54 1.97
CA LYS A 106 21.59 14.12 2.12
C LYS A 106 20.27 14.02 2.83
N PHE A 107 19.38 13.21 2.28
CA PHE A 107 18.13 12.85 2.93
C PHE A 107 18.43 12.09 4.23
N SER A 108 17.78 12.48 5.33
CA SER A 108 17.90 11.82 6.63
C SER A 108 16.58 11.18 7.05
N THR A 109 15.48 11.89 6.91
CA THR A 109 14.16 11.41 7.33
C THR A 109 13.05 12.22 6.65
N LEU A 110 11.83 11.75 6.81
CA LEU A 110 10.62 12.46 6.40
C LEU A 110 9.93 13.05 7.64
N ARG A 111 9.56 14.32 7.56
CA ARG A 111 8.74 15.01 8.57
C ARG A 111 7.38 15.35 7.97
N ASP A 112 6.42 15.62 8.84
CA ASP A 112 5.09 16.13 8.44
C ASP A 112 4.49 15.36 7.28
N VAL A 113 4.42 14.02 7.43
CA VAL A 113 3.82 13.15 6.42
C VAL A 113 2.41 13.66 6.13
N SER A 114 2.17 14.13 4.91
CA SER A 114 0.94 14.81 4.50
C SER A 114 0.02 13.93 3.63
N SER A 115 0.54 12.83 3.12
CA SER A 115 -0.26 11.88 2.34
C SER A 115 0.27 10.46 2.42
N LEU A 116 -0.66 9.52 2.30
CA LEU A 116 -0.40 8.08 2.22
C LEU A 116 -1.15 7.50 1.03
N ASN A 117 -0.50 6.62 0.29
CA ASN A 117 -1.13 5.81 -0.76
C ASN A 117 -0.88 4.34 -0.48
N ILE A 118 -1.90 3.66 -0.01
CA ILE A 118 -1.86 2.26 0.41
C ILE A 118 -2.38 1.41 -0.75
N ARG A 119 -1.51 0.63 -1.37
CA ARG A 119 -1.84 -0.29 -2.46
C ARG A 119 -1.90 -1.71 -1.93
N PHE A 120 -3.01 -2.37 -2.19
CA PHE A 120 -3.23 -3.74 -1.75
C PHE A 120 -2.67 -4.72 -2.78
N ALA A 121 -1.67 -5.50 -2.35
CA ALA A 121 -1.22 -6.65 -3.13
C ALA A 121 -2.33 -7.71 -3.18
N ARG A 122 -2.35 -8.46 -4.27
CA ARG A 122 -3.30 -9.53 -4.48
C ARG A 122 -2.63 -10.72 -5.10
N GLU A 123 -3.03 -11.84 -4.63
CA GLU A 123 -2.80 -13.09 -5.30
C GLU A 123 -3.94 -13.34 -6.30
N VAL A 124 -3.58 -13.71 -7.51
CA VAL A 124 -4.52 -14.18 -8.54
C VAL A 124 -4.19 -15.64 -8.84
N PRO A 125 -4.79 -16.58 -8.08
CA PRO A 125 -4.47 -17.99 -8.23
C PRO A 125 -4.68 -18.45 -9.67
N GLY A 126 -3.69 -19.20 -10.19
CA GLY A 126 -3.74 -19.76 -11.53
C GLY A 126 -3.38 -18.80 -12.67
N CYS A 127 -3.11 -17.52 -12.41
CA CYS A 127 -2.79 -16.54 -13.49
C CYS A 127 -1.52 -16.89 -14.28
N ALA A 128 -0.59 -17.61 -13.68
CA ALA A 128 0.66 -18.04 -14.33
C ALA A 128 0.65 -19.54 -14.74
N ARG A 129 -0.47 -20.25 -14.58
CA ARG A 129 -0.50 -21.71 -14.77
C ARG A 129 -0.08 -22.12 -16.15
N GLU A 130 -0.66 -21.50 -17.17
CA GLU A 130 -0.33 -21.82 -18.58
C GLU A 130 1.15 -21.55 -18.90
N LEU A 131 1.67 -20.43 -18.38
CA LEU A 131 3.08 -20.08 -18.53
C LEU A 131 3.97 -21.10 -17.81
N TYR A 132 3.60 -21.48 -16.60
CA TYR A 132 4.34 -22.45 -15.81
C TYR A 132 4.37 -23.82 -16.50
N ASP A 133 3.23 -24.32 -16.92
CA ASP A 133 3.09 -25.61 -17.58
C ASP A 133 3.93 -25.68 -18.87
N ARG A 134 3.98 -24.58 -19.66
CA ARG A 134 4.80 -24.49 -20.87
C ARG A 134 6.30 -24.36 -20.58
N ALA A 135 6.66 -23.54 -19.59
CA ALA A 135 8.07 -23.23 -19.35
C ALA A 135 8.83 -24.37 -18.64
N PHE A 136 8.13 -25.16 -17.84
CA PHE A 136 8.76 -26.16 -16.97
C PHE A 136 8.37 -27.62 -17.31
N GLN A 137 7.74 -27.86 -18.44
CA GLN A 137 7.35 -29.20 -18.88
C GLN A 137 8.56 -30.14 -19.05
N ASP A 138 9.71 -29.61 -19.46
CA ASP A 138 10.95 -30.37 -19.68
C ASP A 138 11.94 -30.23 -18.51
N GLY A 139 11.52 -29.72 -17.37
CA GLY A 139 12.32 -29.54 -16.17
C GLY A 139 12.55 -28.09 -15.76
N LEU A 140 13.48 -27.87 -14.82
CA LEU A 140 13.78 -26.55 -14.30
C LEU A 140 14.54 -25.70 -15.33
N CYS A 141 14.07 -24.47 -15.55
CA CYS A 141 14.73 -23.52 -16.42
C CYS A 141 14.70 -22.10 -15.80
N SER A 142 15.56 -21.22 -16.32
CA SER A 142 15.49 -19.78 -16.01
C SER A 142 14.49 -19.12 -16.95
N LEU A 143 13.57 -18.33 -16.41
CA LEU A 143 12.52 -17.65 -17.17
C LEU A 143 12.59 -16.15 -16.97
N ILE A 144 12.56 -15.40 -18.06
CA ILE A 144 12.40 -13.92 -18.05
C ILE A 144 11.03 -13.59 -18.59
N VAL A 145 10.22 -12.93 -17.76
CA VAL A 145 8.91 -12.43 -18.17
C VAL A 145 9.00 -10.94 -18.46
N ALA A 146 8.81 -10.56 -19.72
CA ALA A 146 8.87 -9.18 -20.17
C ALA A 146 7.53 -8.73 -20.75
N GLY A 147 7.17 -7.48 -20.54
CA GLY A 147 5.93 -6.90 -21.06
C GLY A 147 5.76 -5.44 -20.67
N LYS A 148 4.78 -4.78 -21.26
CA LYS A 148 4.42 -3.39 -20.92
C LYS A 148 3.94 -3.30 -19.47
N PRO A 149 3.99 -2.11 -18.82
CA PRO A 149 3.29 -1.89 -17.56
C PRO A 149 1.84 -2.36 -17.64
N LEU A 150 1.34 -2.94 -16.55
CA LEU A 150 -0.03 -3.48 -16.43
C LEU A 150 -0.36 -4.70 -17.33
N SER A 151 0.63 -5.34 -17.95
CA SER A 151 0.42 -6.55 -18.75
C SER A 151 0.29 -7.87 -17.95
N GLY A 152 0.29 -7.79 -16.61
CA GLY A 152 0.16 -8.97 -15.74
C GLY A 152 1.46 -9.74 -15.50
N LYS A 153 2.61 -9.15 -15.83
CA LYS A 153 3.93 -9.75 -15.57
C LYS A 153 4.31 -9.68 -14.10
#